data_7759b8297165f8052d5f58507d39a015
#
_entry.id   7759b8297165f8052d5f58507d39a015
#
_cell.length_a   1.000
_cell.length_b   1.000
_cell.length_c   1.000
_cell.angle_alpha   90.00
_cell.angle_beta   90.00
_cell.angle_gamma   90.00
#
_symmetry.space_group_name_H-M   'P 1'
#
loop_
_entity.id
_entity.type
_entity.pdbx_description
1 polymer ?
#
loop_
_entity_poly.entity_id
_entity_poly.type
_entity_poly.pdbx_seq_one_letter_code
_entity_poly.pdbx_strand_id
1 'polypeptide(L)'
;MPPRISVIVPIYNAASTLRAAVQSILTQDIAGLEVLLVDDGSTDATPGLCHDLALRDDRIQVITQKNAGICAARNRGLSVAEGMYVTFCDDDDLLLPGALALLLQKAEDTGAAIVR
;
A
#
# COMPACT_ATOMS: atom_id res chain seq x y z
N MET A 1 -7.90 -17.43 2.40
CA MET A 1 -8.31 -16.46 3.43
C MET A 1 -8.03 -15.05 2.94
N PRO A 2 -8.98 -14.14 3.03
CA PRO A 2 -8.70 -12.75 2.68
C PRO A 2 -7.71 -12.15 3.68
N PRO A 3 -6.92 -11.16 3.28
CA PRO A 3 -6.03 -10.46 4.20
C PRO A 3 -6.84 -9.69 5.25
N ARG A 4 -6.22 -9.42 6.39
CA ARG A 4 -6.85 -8.59 7.43
C ARG A 4 -6.81 -7.11 7.07
N ILE A 5 -5.72 -6.67 6.45
CA ILE A 5 -5.53 -5.27 6.09
C ILE A 5 -4.88 -5.14 4.72
N SER A 6 -5.40 -4.24 3.92
CA SER A 6 -4.80 -3.80 2.65
C SER A 6 -4.20 -2.42 2.84
N VAL A 7 -2.92 -2.27 2.52
CA VAL A 7 -2.25 -0.97 2.51
C VAL A 7 -2.12 -0.52 1.06
N ILE A 8 -2.77 0.57 0.73
CA ILE A 8 -2.76 1.14 -0.61
C ILE A 8 -1.70 2.24 -0.68
N VAL A 9 -0.77 2.09 -1.61
CA VAL A 9 0.30 3.06 -1.85
C VAL A 9 0.08 3.67 -3.22
N PRO A 10 -0.51 4.87 -3.30
CA PRO A 10 -0.58 5.59 -4.56
C PRO A 10 0.82 6.12 -4.91
N ILE A 11 1.25 5.91 -6.15
CA ILE A 11 2.64 6.14 -6.55
C ILE A 11 2.70 6.98 -7.81
N TYR A 12 3.55 8.01 -7.77
CA TYR A 12 3.90 8.76 -8.98
C TYR A 12 5.33 9.28 -8.87
N ASN A 13 6.22 8.79 -9.76
CA ASN A 13 7.63 9.23 -9.83
C ASN A 13 8.32 9.25 -8.46
N ALA A 14 8.34 8.10 -7.80
CA ALA A 14 8.83 7.96 -6.43
C ALA A 14 10.03 7.01 -6.33
N ALA A 15 10.87 6.94 -7.36
CA ALA A 15 11.98 5.98 -7.42
C ALA A 15 12.95 6.13 -6.24
N SER A 16 13.12 7.34 -5.70
CA SER A 16 14.06 7.59 -4.60
C SER A 16 13.51 7.27 -3.21
N THR A 17 12.18 7.20 -3.06
CA THR A 17 11.54 7.04 -1.73
C THR A 17 10.75 5.75 -1.58
N LEU A 18 10.32 5.14 -2.68
CA LEU A 18 9.37 4.03 -2.65
C LEU A 18 9.92 2.80 -1.91
N ARG A 19 11.19 2.45 -2.13
CA ARG A 19 11.76 1.27 -1.48
C ARG A 19 11.68 1.36 0.03
N ALA A 20 12.03 2.50 0.60
CA ALA A 20 11.97 2.71 2.05
C ALA A 20 10.52 2.71 2.55
N ALA A 21 9.61 3.33 1.81
CA ALA A 21 8.18 3.34 2.18
C ALA A 21 7.63 1.91 2.22
N VAL A 22 7.87 1.12 1.19
CA VAL A 22 7.40 -0.27 1.13
C VAL A 22 8.05 -1.12 2.21
N GLN A 23 9.35 -0.94 2.45
CA GLN A 23 10.04 -1.68 3.51
C GLN A 23 9.43 -1.40 4.87
N SER A 24 9.04 -0.16 5.16
CA SER A 24 8.40 0.19 6.42
C SER A 24 7.04 -0.48 6.60
N ILE A 25 6.35 -0.78 5.50
CA ILE A 25 5.09 -1.53 5.53
C ILE A 25 5.35 -3.02 5.74
N LEU A 26 6.29 -3.59 4.99
CA LEU A 26 6.56 -5.03 5.01
C LEU A 26 7.15 -5.51 6.34
N THR A 27 7.80 -4.64 7.08
CA THR A 27 8.39 -4.96 8.39
C THR A 27 7.40 -4.82 9.55
N GLN A 28 6.17 -4.42 9.27
CA GLN A 28 5.12 -4.44 10.29
C GLN A 28 4.83 -5.88 10.70
N ASP A 29 4.74 -6.12 11.99
CA ASP A 29 4.51 -7.46 12.54
C ASP A 29 3.01 -7.77 12.54
N ILE A 30 2.48 -8.06 11.37
CA ILE A 30 1.05 -8.33 11.17
C ILE A 30 0.89 -9.49 10.20
N ALA A 31 0.08 -10.46 10.61
CA ALA A 31 -0.38 -11.51 9.70
C ALA A 31 -1.55 -10.97 8.86
N GLY A 32 -1.64 -11.42 7.61
CA GLY A 32 -2.74 -11.03 6.73
C GLY A 32 -2.58 -9.63 6.15
N LEU A 33 -1.38 -9.28 5.72
CA LEU A 33 -1.06 -8.01 5.08
C LEU A 33 -1.11 -8.15 3.55
N GLU A 34 -1.81 -7.23 2.90
CA GLU A 34 -1.79 -7.04 1.45
C GLU A 34 -1.27 -5.64 1.15
N VAL A 35 -0.31 -5.52 0.23
CA VAL A 35 0.24 -4.22 -0.18
C VAL A 35 -0.10 -3.99 -1.64
N LEU A 36 -0.83 -2.93 -1.93
CA LEU A 36 -1.26 -2.57 -3.27
C LEU A 36 -0.47 -1.34 -3.73
N LEU A 37 0.47 -1.55 -4.64
CA LEU A 37 1.24 -0.48 -5.25
C LEU A 37 0.50 -0.01 -6.51
N VAL A 38 -0.09 1.17 -6.45
CA VAL A 38 -0.85 1.72 -7.57
C VAL A 38 0.00 2.77 -8.27
N ASP A 39 0.62 2.37 -9.36
CA ASP A 39 1.47 3.25 -10.15
C ASP A 39 0.63 4.09 -11.10
N ASP A 40 0.55 5.37 -10.84
CA ASP A 40 -0.27 6.34 -11.58
C ASP A 40 0.46 6.89 -12.80
N GLY A 41 0.99 6.00 -13.62
CA GLY A 41 1.63 6.39 -14.88
C GLY A 41 2.99 7.03 -14.71
N SER A 42 3.82 6.54 -13.79
CA SER A 42 5.17 7.07 -13.57
C SER A 42 6.01 7.04 -14.84
N THR A 43 6.84 8.06 -15.03
CA THR A 43 7.69 8.26 -16.20
C THR A 43 9.18 8.05 -15.92
N ASP A 44 9.54 7.77 -14.67
CA ASP A 44 10.92 7.49 -14.25
C ASP A 44 11.16 5.97 -14.06
N ALA A 45 12.10 5.59 -13.22
CA ALA A 45 12.41 4.18 -12.93
C ALA A 45 11.42 3.51 -11.98
N THR A 46 10.39 4.21 -11.52
CA THR A 46 9.42 3.70 -10.54
C THR A 46 8.70 2.41 -10.99
N PRO A 47 8.22 2.26 -12.25
CA PRO A 47 7.55 1.04 -12.66
C PRO A 47 8.43 -0.22 -12.50
N GLY A 48 9.69 -0.13 -12.90
CA GLY A 48 10.64 -1.24 -12.73
C GLY A 48 10.88 -1.57 -11.26
N LEU A 49 10.95 -0.57 -10.40
CA LEU A 49 11.10 -0.77 -8.96
C LEU A 49 9.86 -1.45 -8.35
N CYS A 50 8.66 -1.07 -8.77
CA CYS A 50 7.42 -1.73 -8.32
C CYS A 50 7.44 -3.22 -8.66
N HIS A 51 7.80 -3.55 -9.90
CA HIS A 51 7.87 -4.95 -10.33
C HIS A 51 8.94 -5.72 -9.57
N ASP A 52 10.10 -5.13 -9.32
CA ASP A 52 11.16 -5.75 -8.55
C ASP A 52 10.71 -6.05 -7.12
N LEU A 53 10.04 -5.11 -6.48
CA LEU A 53 9.52 -5.30 -5.13
C LEU A 53 8.49 -6.42 -5.08
N ALA A 54 7.60 -6.49 -6.07
CA ALA A 54 6.56 -7.52 -6.13
C ALA A 54 7.15 -8.91 -6.35
N LEU A 55 8.25 -9.03 -7.07
CA LEU A 55 8.94 -10.30 -7.27
C LEU A 55 9.57 -10.83 -5.98
N ARG A 56 9.91 -9.95 -5.06
CA ARG A 56 10.59 -10.29 -3.81
C ARG A 56 9.65 -10.61 -2.66
N ASP A 57 8.38 -10.20 -2.76
CA ASP A 57 7.40 -10.40 -1.68
C ASP A 57 6.03 -10.61 -2.28
N ASP A 58 5.44 -11.77 -2.03
CA ASP A 58 4.15 -12.15 -2.61
C ASP A 58 2.95 -11.43 -1.99
N ARG A 59 3.15 -10.67 -0.92
CA ARG A 59 2.12 -9.81 -0.36
C ARG A 59 1.88 -8.56 -1.21
N ILE A 60 2.78 -8.25 -2.14
CA ILE A 60 2.73 -7.04 -2.97
C ILE A 60 2.05 -7.36 -4.29
N GLN A 61 1.06 -6.54 -4.64
CA GLN A 61 0.44 -6.53 -5.96
C GLN A 61 0.66 -5.16 -6.59
N VAL A 62 1.08 -5.14 -7.85
CA VAL A 62 1.29 -3.91 -8.61
C VAL A 62 0.11 -3.69 -9.54
N ILE A 63 -0.44 -2.47 -9.50
CA ILE A 63 -1.49 -2.03 -10.40
C ILE A 63 -0.97 -0.81 -11.13
N THR A 64 -0.96 -0.87 -12.46
CA THR A 64 -0.51 0.24 -13.29
C THR A 64 -1.71 0.87 -13.97
N GLN A 65 -1.80 2.19 -13.95
CA GLN A 65 -2.85 2.93 -14.63
C GLN A 65 -2.26 4.12 -15.37
N LYS A 66 -3.02 4.64 -16.32
CA LYS A 66 -2.70 5.89 -16.98
C LYS A 66 -2.81 7.02 -15.96
N ASN A 67 -1.89 7.98 -15.99
CA ASN A 67 -1.86 9.09 -15.04
C ASN A 67 -3.23 9.77 -14.95
N ALA A 68 -3.82 9.78 -13.76
CA ALA A 68 -5.15 10.33 -13.50
C ALA A 68 -5.24 11.03 -12.14
N GLY A 69 -4.14 11.11 -11.39
CA GLY A 69 -4.07 11.80 -10.12
C GLY A 69 -4.16 10.88 -8.91
N ILE A 70 -3.83 11.43 -7.75
CA ILE A 70 -3.74 10.67 -6.50
C ILE A 70 -5.09 10.10 -6.07
N CYS A 71 -6.17 10.85 -6.26
CA CYS A 71 -7.52 10.36 -5.90
C CYS A 71 -7.92 9.18 -6.74
N ALA A 72 -7.63 9.21 -8.05
CA ALA A 72 -7.91 8.09 -8.94
C ALA A 72 -7.07 6.86 -8.56
N ALA A 73 -5.81 7.06 -8.19
CA ALA A 73 -4.94 5.97 -7.74
C ALA A 73 -5.47 5.33 -6.45
N ARG A 74 -5.87 6.13 -5.48
CA ARG A 74 -6.49 5.62 -4.24
C ARG A 74 -7.78 4.84 -4.53
N ASN A 75 -8.64 5.37 -5.38
CA ASN A 75 -9.88 4.69 -5.76
C ASN A 75 -9.61 3.38 -6.49
N ARG A 76 -8.58 3.36 -7.33
CA ARG A 76 -8.18 2.12 -8.02
C ARG A 76 -7.75 1.06 -7.01
N GLY A 77 -6.92 1.45 -6.02
CA GLY A 77 -6.53 0.54 -4.95
C GLY A 77 -7.72 0.02 -4.17
N LEU A 78 -8.65 0.91 -3.81
CA LEU A 78 -9.88 0.51 -3.10
C LEU A 78 -10.69 -0.51 -3.89
N SER A 79 -10.76 -0.38 -5.22
CA SER A 79 -11.55 -1.29 -6.06
C SER A 79 -11.00 -2.70 -6.12
N VAL A 80 -9.71 -2.90 -5.83
CA VAL A 80 -9.07 -4.22 -5.87
C VAL A 80 -8.68 -4.75 -4.49
N ALA A 81 -8.76 -3.93 -3.44
CA ALA A 81 -8.38 -4.33 -2.08
C ALA A 81 -9.29 -5.45 -1.58
N GLU A 82 -8.69 -6.48 -1.00
CA GLU A 82 -9.41 -7.65 -0.47
C GLU A 82 -9.38 -7.71 1.06
N GLY A 83 -8.63 -6.83 1.71
CA GLY A 83 -8.53 -6.80 3.16
C GLY A 83 -9.83 -6.42 3.84
N MET A 84 -10.03 -6.89 5.06
CA MET A 84 -11.16 -6.49 5.88
C MET A 84 -11.11 -5.00 6.22
N TYR A 85 -9.90 -4.48 6.36
CA TYR A 85 -9.64 -3.07 6.61
C TYR A 85 -8.67 -2.54 5.56
N VAL A 86 -8.76 -1.24 5.28
CA VAL A 86 -7.92 -0.58 4.28
C VAL A 86 -7.30 0.67 4.90
N THR A 87 -6.03 0.87 4.65
CA THR A 87 -5.35 2.11 4.99
C THR A 87 -4.49 2.57 3.81
N PHE A 88 -4.04 3.80 3.86
CA PHE A 88 -3.19 4.40 2.82
C PHE A 88 -1.83 4.76 3.40
N CYS A 89 -0.81 4.63 2.56
CA CYS A 89 0.53 5.10 2.87
C CYS A 89 1.05 5.80 1.62
N ASP A 90 1.48 7.04 1.74
CA ASP A 90 2.04 7.75 0.59
C ASP A 90 3.41 7.17 0.21
N ASP A 91 3.79 7.34 -1.05
CA ASP A 91 5.00 6.73 -1.62
C ASP A 91 6.32 7.31 -1.08
N ASP A 92 6.26 8.38 -0.31
CA ASP A 92 7.39 9.03 0.36
C ASP A 92 7.28 9.00 1.89
N ASP A 93 6.27 8.33 2.44
CA ASP A 93 6.08 8.20 3.88
C ASP A 93 6.64 6.90 4.43
N LEU A 94 6.93 6.90 5.72
CA LEU A 94 7.39 5.72 6.45
C LEU A 94 6.41 5.42 7.58
N LEU A 95 6.01 4.15 7.69
CA LEU A 95 5.22 3.71 8.83
C LEU A 95 6.14 3.43 10.01
N LEU A 96 5.75 3.91 11.19
CA LEU A 96 6.47 3.58 12.41
C LEU A 96 6.23 2.11 12.80
N PRO A 97 7.20 1.45 13.46
CA PRO A 97 6.98 0.10 13.97
C PRO A 97 5.71 0.03 14.84
N GLY A 98 4.88 -0.97 14.59
CA GLY A 98 3.63 -1.15 15.34
C GLY A 98 2.47 -0.31 14.85
N ALA A 99 2.65 0.55 13.82
CA ALA A 99 1.59 1.43 13.34
C ALA A 99 0.37 0.66 12.83
N LEU A 100 0.58 -0.40 12.04
CA LEU A 100 -0.53 -1.18 11.49
C LEU A 100 -1.25 -1.99 12.57
N ALA A 101 -0.54 -2.51 13.57
CA ALA A 101 -1.16 -3.20 14.69
C ALA A 101 -2.08 -2.26 15.46
N LEU A 102 -1.64 -1.04 15.70
CA LEU A 102 -2.44 -0.01 16.37
C LEU A 102 -3.67 0.38 15.56
N LEU A 103 -3.50 0.55 14.24
CA LEU A 103 -4.62 0.87 13.35
C LEU A 103 -5.65 -0.25 13.31
N LEU A 104 -5.21 -1.51 13.27
CA LEU A 104 -6.11 -2.66 13.28
C LEU A 104 -6.89 -2.73 14.59
N GLN A 105 -6.22 -2.53 15.72
CA GLN A 105 -6.90 -2.53 17.01
C GLN A 105 -7.96 -1.43 17.07
N LYS A 106 -7.63 -0.25 16.58
CA LYS A 106 -8.55 0.88 16.56
C LYS A 106 -9.75 0.61 15.64
N ALA A 107 -9.51 0.01 14.47
CA ALA A 107 -10.57 -0.35 13.53
C ALA A 107 -11.51 -1.40 14.12
N GLU A 108 -10.98 -2.41 14.78
CA GLU A 108 -11.78 -3.44 15.46
C GLU A 108 -12.60 -2.86 16.60
N ASP A 109 -12.03 -1.94 17.39
CA ASP A 109 -12.71 -1.29 18.52
C ASP A 109 -13.84 -0.36 18.06
N THR A 110 -13.67 0.31 16.92
CA THR A 110 -14.63 1.30 16.43
C THR A 110 -15.54 0.79 15.31
N GLY A 111 -15.23 -0.38 14.73
CA GLY A 111 -15.95 -0.92 13.57
C GLY A 111 -15.66 -0.19 12.28
N ALA A 112 -14.61 0.65 12.22
CA ALA A 112 -14.25 1.39 11.01
C ALA A 112 -13.65 0.45 9.95
N ALA A 113 -14.02 0.66 8.67
CA ALA A 113 -13.48 -0.12 7.56
C ALA A 113 -12.24 0.51 6.93
N ILE A 114 -12.06 1.82 7.08
CA ILE A 114 -10.93 2.58 6.55
C ILE A 114 -10.32 3.38 7.68
N VAL A 115 -9.00 3.24 7.86
CA VAL A 115 -8.26 3.94 8.92
C VAL A 115 -7.06 4.64 8.31
N ARG A 116 -6.91 5.90 8.60
CA ARG A 116 -5.79 6.72 8.14
C ARG A 116 -4.84 7.06 9.27
#